data_a41b78a6288f4daa9b5da39d2597be22
#
_entry.id   a41b78a6288f4daa9b5da39d2597be22
#
_cell.length_a   1.000
_cell.length_b   1.000
_cell.length_c   1.000
_cell.angle_alpha   90.00
_cell.angle_beta   90.00
_cell.angle_gamma   90.00
#
_symmetry.space_group_name_H-M   'P 1'
#
loop_
_entity.id
_entity.type
_entity.pdbx_description
1 polymer ?
#
loop_
_entity_poly.entity_id
_entity_poly.type
_entity_poly.pdbx_seq_one_letter_code
_entity_poly.pdbx_strand_id
1 'polypeptide(L)'
;MTTINPPADRVATPFAPSAPKIAKSAIADDMAMLRAASELTRDLVQPSARIYWTDFLASTFIGYAGIAAAILAPSIAWMLVAAVIAVVALYRAGSFIHELTHIRKNALPGFRLAWNLLVGVPLLIPSFMYEGIHSLHHNRTKYGTVEDPEYLPLALMKPWTVPLFVVAAAFAPLALVFRYAVLTPLSFLIPPLRKVVVERYSGMIINPLFRRKAPEGEFRRMWAWQEGGAWAWSTLLIAAGVFGWVPLRALAIFGAIAAATLVLNQIRTLVAHLWESDGEVLTVTGQFLDSVNVPPPGLLPELWAPVGLRYHALHHLLPGVPYHALAEAHRRLKDALPADSQYHGANYDSLPKLVANLVAGSARGAAA
;
A
#
# COMPACT_ATOMS: atom_id res chain seq x y z
N MET A 1 -62.43 -0.89 40.79
CA MET A 1 -61.12 -0.22 40.93
C MET A 1 -60.09 -1.10 40.26
N THR A 2 -59.79 -0.79 39.03
CA THR A 2 -58.84 -1.53 38.19
C THR A 2 -57.53 -0.71 38.19
N THR A 3 -56.50 -1.22 38.82
CA THR A 3 -55.18 -0.63 38.83
C THR A 3 -54.44 -0.94 37.52
N ILE A 4 -54.19 0.10 36.73
CA ILE A 4 -53.36 0.05 35.52
C ILE A 4 -51.92 0.21 35.97
N ASN A 5 -51.11 -0.83 35.77
CA ASN A 5 -49.66 -0.73 35.92
C ASN A 5 -49.06 -0.05 34.67
N PRO A 6 -48.14 0.94 34.80
CA PRO A 6 -47.47 1.50 33.64
C PRO A 6 -46.45 0.51 33.06
N PRO A 7 -46.16 0.59 31.74
CA PRO A 7 -45.18 -0.27 31.11
C PRO A 7 -43.76 0.03 31.63
N ALA A 8 -43.05 -1.05 32.01
CA ALA A 8 -41.63 -0.97 32.38
C ALA A 8 -40.78 -0.48 31.20
N ASP A 9 -40.19 0.67 31.34
CA ASP A 9 -39.14 1.18 30.48
C ASP A 9 -38.02 0.13 30.40
N ARG A 10 -37.86 -0.47 29.22
CA ARG A 10 -36.66 -1.27 28.90
C ARG A 10 -35.49 -0.34 28.73
N VAL A 11 -34.72 -0.19 29.78
CA VAL A 11 -33.36 0.38 29.71
C VAL A 11 -32.58 -0.49 28.74
N ALA A 12 -32.25 0.07 27.55
CA ALA A 12 -31.38 -0.56 26.57
C ALA A 12 -30.01 -0.80 27.22
N THR A 13 -29.67 -2.06 27.43
CA THR A 13 -28.32 -2.46 27.86
C THR A 13 -27.34 -2.17 26.70
N PRO A 14 -26.25 -1.44 26.93
CA PRO A 14 -25.31 -1.05 25.85
C PRO A 14 -24.42 -2.18 25.33
N PHE A 15 -24.68 -3.42 25.67
CA PHE A 15 -23.94 -4.60 25.23
C PHE A 15 -24.92 -5.71 24.82
N ALA A 16 -25.54 -5.54 23.65
CA ALA A 16 -26.02 -6.71 22.93
C ALA A 16 -24.79 -7.46 22.41
N PRO A 17 -24.63 -8.79 22.65
CA PRO A 17 -23.58 -9.56 22.03
C PRO A 17 -23.71 -9.42 20.53
N SER A 18 -22.66 -8.90 19.86
CA SER A 18 -22.61 -8.89 18.39
C SER A 18 -22.77 -10.33 17.91
N ALA A 19 -23.62 -10.54 16.90
CA ALA A 19 -23.75 -11.84 16.25
C ALA A 19 -22.33 -12.38 15.92
N PRO A 20 -22.09 -13.70 16.07
CA PRO A 20 -20.78 -14.26 15.77
C PRO A 20 -20.40 -13.89 14.33
N LYS A 21 -19.26 -13.21 14.16
CA LYS A 21 -18.74 -12.87 12.84
C LYS A 21 -18.45 -14.19 12.12
N ILE A 22 -19.03 -14.37 10.93
CA ILE A 22 -18.69 -15.50 10.05
C ILE A 22 -17.20 -15.36 9.71
N ALA A 23 -16.43 -16.44 9.90
CA ALA A 23 -15.03 -16.47 9.48
C ALA A 23 -14.94 -16.13 7.98
N LYS A 24 -13.97 -15.29 7.59
CA LYS A 24 -13.83 -14.86 6.18
C LYS A 24 -13.62 -16.04 5.23
N SER A 25 -12.96 -17.10 5.69
CA SER A 25 -12.77 -18.37 4.98
C SER A 25 -14.08 -19.13 4.68
N ALA A 26 -15.14 -18.91 5.46
CA ALA A 26 -16.44 -19.54 5.26
C ALA A 26 -17.35 -18.79 4.26
N ILE A 27 -16.92 -17.65 3.72
CA ILE A 27 -17.68 -16.87 2.74
C ILE A 27 -17.60 -17.56 1.37
N ALA A 28 -18.76 -17.96 0.82
CA ALA A 28 -18.82 -18.52 -0.53
C ALA A 28 -18.62 -17.44 -1.60
N ASP A 29 -18.16 -17.83 -2.79
CA ASP A 29 -18.05 -16.92 -3.93
C ASP A 29 -19.44 -16.44 -4.40
N ASP A 30 -19.61 -15.12 -4.48
CA ASP A 30 -20.75 -14.47 -5.14
C ASP A 30 -20.56 -14.52 -6.66
N MET A 31 -21.06 -15.58 -7.28
CA MET A 31 -20.91 -15.82 -8.72
C MET A 31 -21.58 -14.76 -9.58
N ALA A 32 -22.64 -14.10 -9.09
CA ALA A 32 -23.30 -13.01 -9.81
C ALA A 32 -22.41 -11.77 -9.85
N MET A 33 -21.83 -11.39 -8.71
CA MET A 33 -20.84 -10.32 -8.60
C MET A 33 -19.62 -10.59 -9.49
N LEU A 34 -19.05 -11.80 -9.44
CA LEU A 34 -17.86 -12.16 -10.21
C LEU A 34 -18.10 -12.11 -11.72
N ARG A 35 -19.25 -12.58 -12.21
CA ARG A 35 -19.64 -12.49 -13.62
C ARG A 35 -19.84 -11.04 -14.04
N ALA A 36 -20.62 -10.26 -13.29
CA ALA A 36 -20.84 -8.84 -13.57
C ALA A 36 -19.50 -8.06 -13.61
N ALA A 37 -18.61 -8.32 -12.65
CA ALA A 37 -17.28 -7.70 -12.63
C ALA A 37 -16.49 -7.98 -13.91
N SER A 38 -16.48 -9.24 -14.38
CA SER A 38 -15.79 -9.62 -15.61
C SER A 38 -16.43 -9.02 -16.86
N GLU A 39 -17.75 -9.04 -16.96
CA GLU A 39 -18.49 -8.62 -18.16
C GLU A 39 -18.52 -7.11 -18.32
N LEU A 40 -18.80 -6.36 -17.26
CA LEU A 40 -18.98 -4.91 -17.31
C LEU A 40 -17.67 -4.13 -17.40
N THR A 41 -16.51 -4.79 -17.27
CA THR A 41 -15.21 -4.10 -17.27
C THR A 41 -14.26 -4.55 -18.38
N ARG A 42 -14.71 -5.40 -19.29
CA ARG A 42 -13.88 -5.92 -20.40
C ARG A 42 -13.19 -4.84 -21.22
N ASP A 43 -13.89 -3.75 -21.49
CA ASP A 43 -13.42 -2.61 -22.25
C ASP A 43 -12.47 -1.69 -21.48
N LEU A 44 -12.37 -1.86 -20.14
CA LEU A 44 -11.60 -0.98 -19.26
C LEU A 44 -10.17 -1.44 -18.99
N VAL A 45 -9.73 -2.57 -19.54
CA VAL A 45 -8.43 -3.20 -19.22
C VAL A 45 -7.22 -2.57 -19.93
N GLN A 46 -7.42 -1.56 -20.79
CA GLN A 46 -6.33 -0.96 -21.55
C GLN A 46 -5.77 0.28 -20.83
N PRO A 47 -4.47 0.30 -20.45
CA PRO A 47 -3.87 1.45 -19.84
C PRO A 47 -3.68 2.58 -20.87
N SER A 48 -4.05 3.81 -20.49
CA SER A 48 -3.81 5.00 -21.30
C SER A 48 -2.41 5.54 -21.06
N ALA A 49 -1.50 5.39 -22.04
CA ALA A 49 -0.14 5.91 -21.91
C ALA A 49 -0.12 7.41 -21.59
N ARG A 50 -1.02 8.21 -22.19
CA ARG A 50 -1.13 9.65 -21.93
C ARG A 50 -1.40 9.91 -20.45
N ILE A 51 -2.37 9.21 -19.84
CA ILE A 51 -2.73 9.42 -18.43
C ILE A 51 -1.58 9.01 -17.53
N TYR A 52 -0.99 7.82 -17.74
CA TYR A 52 0.13 7.34 -16.93
C TYR A 52 1.33 8.28 -16.96
N TRP A 53 1.78 8.67 -18.14
CA TRP A 53 2.95 9.53 -18.28
C TRP A 53 2.70 10.93 -17.74
N THR A 54 1.54 11.53 -18.01
CA THR A 54 1.22 12.89 -17.53
C THR A 54 1.13 12.92 -16.01
N ASP A 55 0.40 11.98 -15.42
CA ASP A 55 0.22 11.91 -13.96
C ASP A 55 1.56 11.63 -13.24
N PHE A 56 2.30 10.64 -13.73
CA PHE A 56 3.60 10.28 -13.17
C PHE A 56 4.61 11.44 -13.23
N LEU A 57 4.79 12.05 -14.41
CA LEU A 57 5.78 13.12 -14.58
C LEU A 57 5.38 14.39 -13.83
N ALA A 58 4.09 14.77 -13.82
CA ALA A 58 3.60 15.89 -13.05
C ALA A 58 3.80 15.68 -11.55
N SER A 59 3.43 14.52 -11.02
CA SER A 59 3.60 14.19 -9.61
C SER A 59 5.08 14.19 -9.21
N THR A 60 5.95 13.61 -10.03
CA THR A 60 7.40 13.59 -9.80
C THR A 60 8.00 14.98 -9.81
N PHE A 61 7.64 15.81 -10.80
CA PHE A 61 8.11 17.18 -10.90
C PHE A 61 7.68 18.04 -9.69
N ILE A 62 6.40 18.00 -9.34
CA ILE A 62 5.86 18.72 -8.17
C ILE A 62 6.56 18.26 -6.89
N GLY A 63 6.81 16.95 -6.75
CA GLY A 63 7.49 16.38 -5.61
C GLY A 63 8.90 16.93 -5.43
N TYR A 64 9.73 16.91 -6.48
CA TYR A 64 11.10 17.43 -6.42
C TYR A 64 11.16 18.95 -6.34
N ALA A 65 10.25 19.66 -7.02
CA ALA A 65 10.11 21.11 -6.87
C ALA A 65 9.75 21.47 -5.42
N GLY A 66 8.86 20.68 -4.77
CA GLY A 66 8.52 20.83 -3.36
C GLY A 66 9.71 20.60 -2.42
N ILE A 67 10.55 19.56 -2.69
CA ILE A 67 11.81 19.35 -1.93
C ILE A 67 12.71 20.57 -2.07
N ALA A 68 12.96 21.04 -3.30
CA ALA A 68 13.80 22.20 -3.54
C ALA A 68 13.27 23.45 -2.84
N ALA A 69 11.96 23.70 -2.92
CA ALA A 69 11.30 24.80 -2.22
C ALA A 69 11.42 24.68 -0.69
N ALA A 70 11.30 23.46 -0.12
CA ALA A 70 11.48 23.24 1.31
C ALA A 70 12.92 23.52 1.78
N ILE A 71 13.91 23.12 0.99
CA ILE A 71 15.34 23.36 1.29
C ILE A 71 15.65 24.86 1.24
N LEU A 72 15.11 25.58 0.27
CA LEU A 72 15.36 27.00 0.03
C LEU A 72 14.40 27.93 0.80
N ALA A 73 13.48 27.37 1.56
CA ALA A 73 12.44 28.15 2.23
C ALA A 73 13.00 29.19 3.20
N PRO A 74 12.47 30.44 3.16
CA PRO A 74 12.94 31.54 4.02
C PRO A 74 12.45 31.43 5.47
N SER A 75 11.45 30.59 5.73
CA SER A 75 10.90 30.36 7.07
C SER A 75 10.45 28.92 7.28
N ILE A 76 10.30 28.52 8.54
CA ILE A 76 9.80 27.17 8.90
C ILE A 76 8.38 26.94 8.34
N ALA A 77 7.51 27.95 8.34
CA ALA A 77 6.15 27.82 7.82
C ALA A 77 6.16 27.46 6.32
N TRP A 78 6.94 28.18 5.51
CA TRP A 78 7.09 27.89 4.08
C TRP A 78 7.76 26.54 3.83
N MET A 79 8.76 26.19 4.65
CA MET A 79 9.39 24.87 4.59
C MET A 79 8.37 23.75 4.81
N LEU A 80 7.51 23.86 5.82
CA LEU A 80 6.49 22.85 6.11
C LEU A 80 5.43 22.76 5.01
N VAL A 81 4.97 23.88 4.46
CA VAL A 81 4.02 23.88 3.33
C VAL A 81 4.63 23.18 2.12
N ALA A 82 5.86 23.53 1.74
CA ALA A 82 6.55 22.92 0.63
C ALA A 82 6.82 21.41 0.87
N ALA A 83 7.18 21.02 2.11
CA ALA A 83 7.37 19.63 2.49
C ALA A 83 6.08 18.81 2.38
N VAL A 84 4.93 19.34 2.81
CA VAL A 84 3.63 18.65 2.66
C VAL A 84 3.30 18.44 1.19
N ILE A 85 3.50 19.44 0.35
CA ILE A 85 3.30 19.32 -1.11
C ILE A 85 4.23 18.23 -1.68
N ALA A 86 5.51 18.24 -1.29
CA ALA A 86 6.49 17.23 -1.71
C ALA A 86 6.07 15.81 -1.29
N VAL A 87 5.66 15.63 -0.04
CA VAL A 87 5.21 14.33 0.50
C VAL A 87 4.04 13.79 -0.31
N VAL A 88 2.98 14.58 -0.52
CA VAL A 88 1.78 14.13 -1.23
C VAL A 88 2.09 13.82 -2.69
N ALA A 89 2.89 14.66 -3.35
CA ALA A 89 3.25 14.46 -4.75
C ALA A 89 4.20 13.26 -4.95
N LEU A 90 5.22 13.09 -4.10
CA LEU A 90 6.11 11.92 -4.15
C LEU A 90 5.40 10.64 -3.75
N TYR A 91 4.47 10.70 -2.82
CA TYR A 91 3.64 9.56 -2.47
C TYR A 91 2.80 9.12 -3.68
N ARG A 92 2.17 10.07 -4.40
CA ARG A 92 1.45 9.76 -5.65
C ARG A 92 2.39 9.16 -6.70
N ALA A 93 3.56 9.76 -6.93
CA ALA A 93 4.56 9.25 -7.87
C ALA A 93 5.08 7.85 -7.46
N GLY A 94 5.32 7.64 -6.17
CA GLY A 94 5.74 6.36 -5.58
C GLY A 94 4.68 5.27 -5.74
N SER A 95 3.40 5.61 -5.63
CA SER A 95 2.28 4.66 -5.72
C SER A 95 2.18 3.97 -7.08
N PHE A 96 2.80 4.51 -8.14
CA PHE A 96 2.90 3.81 -9.43
C PHE A 96 3.70 2.50 -9.36
N ILE A 97 4.46 2.26 -8.28
CA ILE A 97 5.11 0.95 -8.08
C ILE A 97 4.08 -0.19 -8.07
N HIS A 98 2.89 0.07 -7.54
CA HIS A 98 1.78 -0.86 -7.53
C HIS A 98 1.29 -1.17 -8.96
N GLU A 99 1.09 -0.14 -9.77
CA GLU A 99 0.68 -0.30 -11.18
C GLU A 99 1.73 -1.06 -12.01
N LEU A 100 3.04 -0.88 -11.73
CA LEU A 100 4.11 -1.60 -12.42
C LEU A 100 4.01 -3.12 -12.28
N THR A 101 3.37 -3.63 -11.23
CA THR A 101 3.19 -5.07 -11.02
C THR A 101 2.04 -5.67 -11.83
N HIS A 102 1.09 -4.83 -12.26
CA HIS A 102 -0.12 -5.24 -12.97
C HIS A 102 -0.09 -4.92 -14.47
N ILE A 103 0.69 -3.91 -14.87
CA ILE A 103 0.83 -3.53 -16.27
C ILE A 103 1.61 -4.60 -17.04
N ARG A 104 1.08 -5.03 -18.19
CA ARG A 104 1.79 -5.91 -19.12
C ARG A 104 3.11 -5.26 -19.57
N LYS A 105 4.19 -6.03 -19.69
CA LYS A 105 5.55 -5.53 -19.95
C LYS A 105 5.64 -4.50 -21.10
N ASN A 106 4.85 -4.67 -22.14
CA ASN A 106 4.93 -3.86 -23.37
C ASN A 106 3.81 -2.82 -23.48
N ALA A 107 2.90 -2.71 -22.50
CA ALA A 107 1.77 -1.80 -22.59
C ALA A 107 2.18 -0.32 -22.46
N LEU A 108 3.24 -0.05 -21.70
CA LEU A 108 3.79 1.30 -21.48
C LEU A 108 5.32 1.27 -21.67
N PRO A 109 5.82 1.31 -22.91
CA PRO A 109 7.26 1.27 -23.16
C PRO A 109 8.02 2.37 -22.43
N GLY A 110 9.14 2.01 -21.79
CA GLY A 110 9.98 2.95 -21.04
C GLY A 110 9.46 3.39 -19.66
N PHE A 111 8.19 3.22 -19.34
CA PHE A 111 7.59 3.72 -18.12
C PHE A 111 8.25 3.14 -16.84
N ARG A 112 8.48 1.81 -16.81
CA ARG A 112 9.19 1.16 -15.69
C ARG A 112 10.62 1.68 -15.50
N LEU A 113 11.34 1.91 -16.58
CA LEU A 113 12.69 2.47 -16.52
C LEU A 113 12.66 3.90 -15.98
N ALA A 114 11.80 4.75 -16.53
CA ALA A 114 11.64 6.13 -16.08
C ALA A 114 11.21 6.19 -14.61
N TRP A 115 10.28 5.35 -14.19
CA TRP A 115 9.86 5.29 -12.79
C TRP A 115 11.02 4.93 -11.85
N ASN A 116 11.82 3.91 -12.22
CA ASN A 116 12.98 3.53 -11.41
C ASN A 116 14.04 4.63 -11.35
N LEU A 117 14.32 5.31 -12.46
CA LEU A 117 15.32 6.39 -12.51
C LEU A 117 14.86 7.64 -11.76
N LEU A 118 13.59 8.00 -11.84
CA LEU A 118 13.09 9.25 -11.29
C LEU A 118 12.52 9.12 -9.87
N VAL A 119 12.08 7.93 -9.46
CA VAL A 119 11.45 7.72 -8.15
C VAL A 119 12.04 6.53 -7.41
N GLY A 120 12.08 5.35 -8.03
CA GLY A 120 12.46 4.11 -7.34
C GLY A 120 13.87 4.15 -6.77
N VAL A 121 14.88 4.46 -7.57
CA VAL A 121 16.28 4.56 -7.12
C VAL A 121 16.49 5.79 -6.22
N PRO A 122 16.02 7.01 -6.57
CA PRO A 122 16.19 8.19 -5.72
C PRO A 122 15.56 8.07 -4.32
N LEU A 123 14.42 7.40 -4.18
CA LEU A 123 13.78 7.15 -2.89
C LEU A 123 14.20 5.81 -2.25
N LEU A 124 15.15 5.08 -2.86
CA LEU A 124 15.66 3.77 -2.42
C LEU A 124 14.60 2.67 -2.33
N ILE A 125 13.54 2.78 -3.12
CA ILE A 125 12.46 1.78 -3.27
C ILE A 125 12.34 1.28 -4.72
N PRO A 126 13.45 0.83 -5.38
CA PRO A 126 13.38 0.39 -6.75
C PRO A 126 12.34 -0.73 -6.95
N SER A 127 11.77 -0.81 -8.15
CA SER A 127 10.60 -1.66 -8.41
C SER A 127 10.82 -3.14 -8.13
N PHE A 128 12.05 -3.62 -8.19
CA PHE A 128 12.33 -5.01 -7.82
C PHE A 128 11.91 -5.34 -6.39
N MET A 129 11.87 -4.36 -5.47
CA MET A 129 11.45 -4.59 -4.10
C MET A 129 9.95 -4.93 -3.96
N TYR A 130 9.17 -4.63 -4.98
CA TYR A 130 7.73 -4.89 -4.99
C TYR A 130 7.31 -5.92 -6.04
N GLU A 131 7.95 -5.90 -7.21
CA GLU A 131 7.69 -6.87 -8.27
C GLU A 131 8.01 -8.30 -7.82
N GLY A 132 7.09 -9.23 -8.08
CA GLY A 132 7.19 -10.63 -7.63
C GLY A 132 6.82 -10.84 -6.14
N ILE A 133 6.64 -9.76 -5.36
CA ILE A 133 6.07 -9.78 -4.00
C ILE A 133 4.56 -9.61 -4.10
N HIS A 134 4.12 -8.50 -4.68
CA HIS A 134 2.71 -8.14 -4.80
C HIS A 134 1.87 -9.14 -5.60
N SER A 135 2.45 -9.79 -6.59
CA SER A 135 1.78 -10.86 -7.32
C SER A 135 1.47 -12.10 -6.45
N LEU A 136 2.23 -12.33 -5.36
CA LEU A 136 1.92 -13.38 -4.40
C LEU A 136 0.76 -12.99 -3.49
N HIS A 137 0.68 -11.70 -3.12
CA HIS A 137 -0.44 -11.16 -2.37
C HIS A 137 -1.77 -11.28 -3.14
N HIS A 138 -1.77 -11.06 -4.47
CA HIS A 138 -2.94 -11.29 -5.32
C HIS A 138 -3.21 -12.75 -5.66
N ASN A 139 -2.38 -13.69 -5.19
CA ASN A 139 -2.60 -15.11 -5.47
C ASN A 139 -3.72 -15.67 -4.60
N ARG A 140 -4.75 -16.26 -5.22
CA ARG A 140 -5.93 -16.80 -4.55
C ARG A 140 -5.63 -17.78 -3.41
N THR A 141 -4.54 -18.56 -3.52
CA THR A 141 -4.18 -19.59 -2.53
C THR A 141 -3.23 -19.07 -1.47
N LYS A 142 -2.74 -17.82 -1.59
CA LYS A 142 -1.74 -17.26 -0.67
C LYS A 142 -2.25 -16.08 0.13
N TYR A 143 -3.16 -15.29 -0.44
CA TYR A 143 -3.72 -14.11 0.21
C TYR A 143 -4.17 -14.42 1.64
N GLY A 144 -3.70 -13.62 2.59
CA GLY A 144 -4.05 -13.73 4.00
C GLY A 144 -3.48 -14.94 4.73
N THR A 145 -2.70 -15.81 4.06
CA THR A 145 -2.03 -16.98 4.67
C THR A 145 -0.60 -16.62 5.11
N VAL A 146 0.09 -17.56 5.75
CA VAL A 146 1.51 -17.41 6.13
C VAL A 146 2.43 -17.21 4.93
N GLU A 147 2.02 -17.61 3.73
CA GLU A 147 2.78 -17.43 2.48
C GLU A 147 2.55 -16.06 1.82
N ASP A 148 1.63 -15.24 2.33
CA ASP A 148 1.40 -13.89 1.85
C ASP A 148 2.48 -12.93 2.39
N PRO A 149 3.30 -12.32 1.52
CA PRO A 149 4.34 -11.38 1.97
C PRO A 149 3.80 -10.06 2.49
N GLU A 150 2.58 -9.65 2.09
CA GLU A 150 2.01 -8.34 2.38
C GLU A 150 0.85 -8.38 3.39
N TYR A 151 0.64 -9.52 4.06
CA TYR A 151 -0.45 -9.68 5.01
C TYR A 151 0.02 -10.05 6.41
N LEU A 152 -0.56 -9.40 7.39
CA LEU A 152 -0.54 -9.79 8.82
C LEU A 152 -1.97 -9.69 9.36
N PRO A 153 -2.42 -10.58 10.24
CA PRO A 153 -3.76 -10.51 10.83
C PRO A 153 -3.83 -9.43 11.93
N LEU A 154 -3.59 -8.16 11.56
CA LEU A 154 -3.45 -7.05 12.52
C LEU A 154 -4.68 -6.87 13.40
N ALA A 155 -5.88 -7.16 12.90
CA ALA A 155 -7.11 -7.11 13.67
C ALA A 155 -7.19 -8.18 14.77
N LEU A 156 -6.38 -9.24 14.67
CA LEU A 156 -6.28 -10.36 15.62
C LEU A 156 -5.02 -10.27 16.49
N MET A 157 -4.12 -9.31 16.20
CA MET A 157 -2.87 -9.11 16.92
C MET A 157 -3.06 -8.14 18.11
N LYS A 158 -2.04 -8.03 18.96
CA LYS A 158 -2.05 -7.10 20.10
C LYS A 158 -2.18 -5.65 19.61
N PRO A 159 -2.96 -4.77 20.30
CA PRO A 159 -3.23 -3.40 19.83
C PRO A 159 -1.99 -2.54 19.56
N TRP A 160 -0.89 -2.76 20.29
CA TRP A 160 0.36 -2.02 20.07
C TRP A 160 1.05 -2.33 18.72
N THR A 161 0.67 -3.42 18.05
CA THR A 161 1.21 -3.74 16.71
C THR A 161 0.77 -2.72 15.67
N VAL A 162 -0.42 -2.13 15.81
CA VAL A 162 -0.96 -1.13 14.89
C VAL A 162 -0.11 0.15 14.85
N PRO A 163 0.17 0.84 15.98
CA PRO A 163 1.07 1.99 15.96
C PRO A 163 2.50 1.61 15.59
N LEU A 164 3.01 0.44 16.02
CA LEU A 164 4.34 -0.02 15.63
C LEU A 164 4.45 -0.18 14.11
N PHE A 165 3.42 -0.73 13.46
CA PHE A 165 3.35 -0.90 12.02
C PHE A 165 3.55 0.44 11.27
N VAL A 166 2.97 1.53 11.78
CA VAL A 166 3.11 2.88 11.19
C VAL A 166 4.45 3.52 11.54
N VAL A 167 4.85 3.46 12.81
CA VAL A 167 6.08 4.14 13.30
C VAL A 167 7.33 3.54 12.66
N ALA A 168 7.36 2.22 12.40
CA ALA A 168 8.50 1.57 11.74
C ALA A 168 8.81 2.19 10.37
N ALA A 169 7.80 2.68 9.64
CA ALA A 169 8.00 3.32 8.34
C ALA A 169 8.79 4.65 8.42
N ALA A 170 8.75 5.35 9.55
CA ALA A 170 9.53 6.57 9.74
C ALA A 170 11.04 6.32 9.72
N PHE A 171 11.49 5.13 10.09
CA PHE A 171 12.89 4.72 10.09
C PHE A 171 13.32 4.03 8.79
N ALA A 172 12.37 3.74 7.91
CA ALA A 172 12.67 3.01 6.66
C ALA A 172 13.71 3.71 5.76
N PRO A 173 13.76 5.05 5.59
CA PRO A 173 14.80 5.67 4.78
C PRO A 173 16.21 5.38 5.30
N LEU A 174 16.41 5.41 6.60
CA LEU A 174 17.73 5.09 7.22
C LEU A 174 18.06 3.61 7.05
N ALA A 175 17.09 2.73 7.24
CA ALA A 175 17.27 1.29 7.02
C ALA A 175 17.58 0.97 5.55
N LEU A 176 16.98 1.68 4.59
CA LEU A 176 17.24 1.52 3.16
C LEU A 176 18.63 2.04 2.77
N VAL A 177 19.05 3.21 3.31
CA VAL A 177 20.44 3.69 3.13
C VAL A 177 21.43 2.65 3.66
N PHE A 178 21.24 2.14 4.87
CA PHE A 178 22.09 1.08 5.42
C PHE A 178 22.05 -0.21 4.58
N ARG A 179 20.85 -0.62 4.16
CA ARG A 179 20.65 -1.80 3.30
C ARG A 179 21.44 -1.67 2.00
N TYR A 180 21.41 -0.52 1.34
CA TYR A 180 22.08 -0.37 0.04
C TYR A 180 23.56 0.00 0.19
N ALA A 181 23.91 0.97 1.01
CA ALA A 181 25.28 1.43 1.12
C ALA A 181 26.20 0.42 1.85
N VAL A 182 25.65 -0.35 2.80
CA VAL A 182 26.46 -1.25 3.65
C VAL A 182 26.18 -2.71 3.34
N LEU A 183 24.91 -3.17 3.50
CA LEU A 183 24.62 -4.60 3.36
C LEU A 183 24.76 -5.09 1.92
N THR A 184 24.48 -4.27 0.90
CA THR A 184 24.65 -4.68 -0.50
C THR A 184 26.09 -5.07 -0.81
N PRO A 185 27.11 -4.18 -0.69
CA PRO A 185 28.48 -4.54 -1.01
C PRO A 185 29.01 -5.67 -0.13
N LEU A 186 28.77 -5.65 1.18
CA LEU A 186 29.20 -6.73 2.07
C LEU A 186 28.59 -8.08 1.70
N SER A 187 27.34 -8.09 1.23
CA SER A 187 26.67 -9.33 0.83
C SER A 187 27.27 -10.01 -0.41
N PHE A 188 27.93 -9.26 -1.28
CA PHE A 188 28.68 -9.85 -2.40
C PHE A 188 30.00 -10.48 -1.98
N LEU A 189 30.57 -10.06 -0.86
CA LEU A 189 31.79 -10.63 -0.27
C LEU A 189 31.49 -11.83 0.64
N ILE A 190 30.28 -11.88 1.23
CA ILE A 190 29.89 -12.85 2.25
C ILE A 190 28.62 -13.61 1.77
N PRO A 191 28.74 -14.80 1.14
CA PRO A 191 27.60 -15.53 0.57
C PRO A 191 26.44 -15.80 1.56
N PRO A 192 26.66 -16.17 2.84
CA PRO A 192 25.56 -16.33 3.79
C PRO A 192 24.80 -15.02 4.03
N LEU A 193 25.49 -13.88 4.09
CA LEU A 193 24.85 -12.56 4.19
C LEU A 193 24.03 -12.24 2.93
N ARG A 194 24.52 -12.61 1.73
CA ARG A 194 23.76 -12.42 0.48
C ARG A 194 22.42 -13.15 0.54
N LYS A 195 22.38 -14.38 1.03
CA LYS A 195 21.15 -15.13 1.22
C LYS A 195 20.17 -14.36 2.13
N VAL A 196 20.63 -13.89 3.27
CA VAL A 196 19.81 -13.11 4.22
C VAL A 196 19.30 -11.80 3.60
N VAL A 197 20.16 -11.07 2.88
CA VAL A 197 19.79 -9.82 2.20
C VAL A 197 18.71 -10.06 1.14
N VAL A 198 18.84 -11.11 0.34
CA VAL A 198 17.84 -11.47 -0.67
C VAL A 198 16.53 -11.91 -0.03
N GLU A 199 16.58 -12.79 0.94
CA GLU A 199 15.39 -13.40 1.53
C GLU A 199 14.59 -12.44 2.42
N ARG A 200 15.25 -11.52 3.14
CA ARG A 200 14.61 -10.71 4.19
C ARG A 200 14.60 -9.22 3.93
N TYR A 201 15.59 -8.68 3.18
CA TYR A 201 15.79 -7.24 3.03
C TYR A 201 15.71 -6.77 1.57
N SER A 202 15.12 -7.58 0.69
CA SER A 202 14.99 -7.26 -0.73
C SER A 202 13.54 -7.24 -1.21
N GLY A 203 12.62 -6.87 -0.33
CA GLY A 203 11.19 -6.73 -0.65
C GLY A 203 10.48 -5.80 0.31
N MET A 204 9.41 -5.18 -0.16
CA MET A 204 8.45 -4.46 0.68
C MET A 204 7.53 -5.49 1.36
N ILE A 205 8.09 -6.21 2.33
CA ILE A 205 7.47 -7.35 2.99
C ILE A 205 6.92 -6.91 4.35
N ILE A 206 5.65 -7.19 4.60
CA ILE A 206 4.96 -6.94 5.87
C ILE A 206 5.09 -8.18 6.78
N ASN A 207 4.98 -9.39 6.20
CA ASN A 207 5.03 -10.65 6.93
C ASN A 207 6.49 -11.04 7.25
N PRO A 208 6.94 -11.00 8.51
CA PRO A 208 8.33 -11.31 8.89
C PRO A 208 8.70 -12.78 8.71
N LEU A 209 7.73 -13.67 8.53
CA LEU A 209 7.95 -15.11 8.29
C LEU A 209 8.22 -15.41 6.83
N PHE A 210 7.78 -14.56 5.91
CA PHE A 210 8.00 -14.75 4.49
C PHE A 210 9.50 -14.69 4.14
N ARG A 211 9.90 -15.49 3.17
CA ARG A 211 11.27 -15.52 2.62
C ARG A 211 11.22 -15.41 1.11
N ARG A 212 11.79 -14.34 0.60
CA ARG A 212 11.84 -14.07 -0.83
C ARG A 212 12.78 -15.04 -1.53
N LYS A 213 12.36 -15.57 -2.67
CA LYS A 213 13.21 -16.35 -3.55
C LYS A 213 14.21 -15.46 -4.29
N ALA A 214 15.38 -16.01 -4.59
CA ALA A 214 16.38 -15.35 -5.42
C ALA A 214 15.81 -15.09 -6.84
N PRO A 215 16.16 -13.94 -7.47
CA PRO A 215 15.70 -13.64 -8.81
C PRO A 215 16.37 -14.54 -9.86
N GLU A 216 15.63 -14.87 -10.93
CA GLU A 216 16.10 -15.70 -12.03
C GLU A 216 15.89 -14.99 -13.38
N GLY A 217 16.57 -15.45 -14.42
CA GLY A 217 16.38 -15.02 -15.81
C GLY A 217 16.48 -13.51 -16.00
N GLU A 218 15.52 -12.95 -16.70
CA GLU A 218 15.43 -11.53 -17.04
C GLU A 218 15.23 -10.64 -15.80
N PHE A 219 14.48 -11.15 -14.84
CA PHE A 219 14.25 -10.45 -13.57
C PHE A 219 15.53 -10.28 -12.75
N ARG A 220 16.46 -11.24 -12.81
CA ARG A 220 17.79 -11.12 -12.18
C ARG A 220 18.61 -9.95 -12.75
N ARG A 221 18.55 -9.73 -14.06
CA ARG A 221 19.25 -8.60 -14.70
C ARG A 221 18.63 -7.26 -14.31
N MET A 222 17.30 -7.20 -14.30
CA MET A 222 16.55 -6.03 -13.88
C MET A 222 16.85 -5.68 -12.41
N TRP A 223 16.82 -6.65 -11.53
CA TRP A 223 17.19 -6.48 -10.12
C TRP A 223 18.62 -5.96 -9.96
N ALA A 224 19.59 -6.57 -10.67
CA ALA A 224 20.99 -6.24 -10.51
C ALA A 224 21.30 -4.76 -10.79
N TRP A 225 20.77 -4.20 -11.89
CA TRP A 225 21.02 -2.79 -12.19
C TRP A 225 20.29 -1.85 -11.22
N GLN A 226 19.10 -2.20 -10.78
CA GLN A 226 18.33 -1.41 -9.81
C GLN A 226 19.01 -1.42 -8.43
N GLU A 227 19.45 -2.59 -7.97
CA GLU A 227 20.19 -2.74 -6.72
C GLU A 227 21.53 -1.98 -6.78
N GLY A 228 22.26 -2.09 -7.90
CA GLY A 228 23.49 -1.34 -8.15
C GLY A 228 23.27 0.15 -8.20
N GLY A 229 22.21 0.62 -8.85
CA GLY A 229 21.81 2.03 -8.88
C GLY A 229 21.48 2.56 -7.49
N ALA A 230 20.71 1.82 -6.70
CA ALA A 230 20.38 2.20 -5.32
C ALA A 230 21.61 2.19 -4.40
N TRP A 231 22.54 1.23 -4.58
CA TRP A 231 23.83 1.25 -3.90
C TRP A 231 24.65 2.48 -4.25
N ALA A 232 24.84 2.78 -5.53
CA ALA A 232 25.59 3.95 -5.96
C ALA A 232 24.97 5.25 -5.44
N TRP A 233 23.64 5.38 -5.52
CA TRP A 233 22.91 6.56 -5.04
C TRP A 233 23.01 6.72 -3.51
N SER A 234 22.80 5.67 -2.73
CA SER A 234 22.91 5.73 -1.27
C SER A 234 24.34 6.06 -0.80
N THR A 235 25.34 5.51 -1.49
CA THR A 235 26.75 5.84 -1.25
C THR A 235 27.06 7.30 -1.58
N LEU A 236 26.51 7.81 -2.69
CA LEU A 236 26.64 9.22 -3.07
C LEU A 236 26.00 10.15 -2.04
N LEU A 237 24.82 9.82 -1.52
CA LEU A 237 24.18 10.62 -0.46
C LEU A 237 25.03 10.71 0.80
N ILE A 238 25.62 9.58 1.24
CA ILE A 238 26.55 9.56 2.37
C ILE A 238 27.80 10.42 2.07
N ALA A 239 28.43 10.21 0.91
CA ALA A 239 29.61 10.97 0.50
C ALA A 239 29.31 12.48 0.43
N ALA A 240 28.16 12.87 -0.15
CA ALA A 240 27.74 14.26 -0.23
C ALA A 240 27.62 14.93 1.15
N GLY A 241 27.14 14.19 2.15
CA GLY A 241 27.10 14.68 3.53
C GLY A 241 28.48 14.73 4.19
N VAL A 242 29.29 13.67 4.06
CA VAL A 242 30.62 13.57 4.69
C VAL A 242 31.58 14.60 4.13
N PHE A 243 31.59 14.80 2.81
CA PHE A 243 32.49 15.77 2.16
C PHE A 243 31.93 17.19 2.10
N GLY A 244 30.72 17.43 2.64
CA GLY A 244 30.08 18.74 2.67
C GLY A 244 29.64 19.27 1.30
N TRP A 245 29.49 18.39 0.28
CA TRP A 245 28.99 18.79 -1.04
C TRP A 245 27.50 19.23 -0.99
N VAL A 246 26.75 18.66 -0.07
CA VAL A 246 25.36 19.04 0.22
C VAL A 246 25.24 19.36 1.71
N PRO A 247 24.63 20.51 2.08
CA PRO A 247 24.41 20.85 3.49
C PRO A 247 23.61 19.75 4.21
N LEU A 248 24.03 19.38 5.43
CA LEU A 248 23.33 18.38 6.24
C LEU A 248 21.85 18.72 6.46
N ARG A 249 21.51 20.02 6.55
CA ARG A 249 20.12 20.49 6.61
C ARG A 249 19.31 20.04 5.39
N ALA A 250 19.86 20.13 4.19
CA ALA A 250 19.20 19.71 2.97
C ALA A 250 18.99 18.19 2.93
N LEU A 251 19.99 17.39 3.34
CA LEU A 251 19.86 15.94 3.48
C LEU A 251 18.84 15.55 4.54
N ALA A 252 18.79 16.27 5.67
CA ALA A 252 17.80 16.04 6.73
C ALA A 252 16.37 16.34 6.25
N ILE A 253 16.16 17.45 5.49
CA ILE A 253 14.86 17.78 4.91
C ILE A 253 14.44 16.70 3.89
N PHE A 254 15.34 16.28 3.00
CA PHE A 254 15.08 15.20 2.06
C PHE A 254 14.71 13.89 2.77
N GLY A 255 15.48 13.50 3.78
CA GLY A 255 15.23 12.30 4.59
C GLY A 255 13.90 12.36 5.34
N ALA A 256 13.56 13.53 5.91
CA ALA A 256 12.28 13.73 6.60
C ALA A 256 11.08 13.66 5.64
N ILE A 257 11.19 14.23 4.43
CA ILE A 257 10.16 14.12 3.39
C ILE A 257 10.01 12.66 2.93
N ALA A 258 11.11 11.94 2.72
CA ALA A 258 11.08 10.52 2.37
C ALA A 258 10.43 9.68 3.49
N ALA A 259 10.77 9.94 4.75
CA ALA A 259 10.15 9.28 5.91
C ALA A 259 8.64 9.55 5.98
N ALA A 260 8.23 10.82 5.85
CA ALA A 260 6.81 11.19 5.85
C ALA A 260 6.04 10.55 4.68
N THR A 261 6.66 10.43 3.50
CA THR A 261 6.08 9.74 2.33
C THR A 261 5.83 8.25 2.64
N LEU A 262 6.81 7.57 3.25
CA LEU A 262 6.65 6.16 3.63
C LEU A 262 5.67 5.97 4.79
N VAL A 263 5.61 6.89 5.75
CA VAL A 263 4.59 6.88 6.81
C VAL A 263 3.19 7.04 6.22
N LEU A 264 3.00 7.97 5.27
CA LEU A 264 1.70 8.14 4.58
C LEU A 264 1.30 6.87 3.83
N ASN A 265 2.24 6.24 3.12
CA ASN A 265 2.01 4.93 2.49
C ASN A 265 1.62 3.86 3.52
N GLN A 266 2.28 3.84 4.67
CA GLN A 266 2.01 2.84 5.70
C GLN A 266 0.63 3.03 6.35
N ILE A 267 0.20 4.27 6.57
CA ILE A 267 -1.17 4.59 7.02
C ILE A 267 -2.19 4.12 5.98
N ARG A 268 -1.93 4.35 4.70
CA ARG A 268 -2.80 3.84 3.62
C ARG A 268 -2.83 2.32 3.62
N THR A 269 -1.68 1.67 3.74
CA THR A 269 -1.58 0.21 3.78
C THR A 269 -2.35 -0.36 4.97
N LEU A 270 -2.28 0.28 6.13
CA LEU A 270 -3.04 -0.09 7.34
C LEU A 270 -4.55 -0.17 7.09
N VAL A 271 -5.09 0.64 6.19
CA VAL A 271 -6.52 0.70 5.87
C VAL A 271 -6.86 0.12 4.49
N ALA A 272 -5.93 -0.59 3.88
CA ALA A 272 -6.16 -1.31 2.61
C ALA A 272 -7.01 -2.55 2.82
N HIS A 273 -6.85 -3.19 3.97
CA HIS A 273 -7.53 -4.43 4.36
C HIS A 273 -8.16 -4.28 5.75
N LEU A 274 -9.06 -5.20 6.07
CA LEU A 274 -9.61 -5.32 7.43
C LEU A 274 -8.69 -6.15 8.34
N TRP A 275 -7.76 -6.91 7.74
CA TRP A 275 -6.76 -7.73 8.43
C TRP A 275 -7.36 -8.79 9.35
N GLU A 276 -8.51 -9.34 8.94
CA GLU A 276 -9.32 -10.29 9.73
C GLU A 276 -9.12 -11.76 9.29
N SER A 277 -8.21 -12.07 8.33
CA SER A 277 -7.90 -13.45 7.96
C SER A 277 -7.21 -14.19 9.12
N ASP A 278 -7.68 -15.39 9.39
CA ASP A 278 -7.11 -16.32 10.38
C ASP A 278 -5.97 -17.20 9.83
N GLY A 279 -5.58 -16.96 8.57
CA GLY A 279 -4.52 -17.72 7.88
C GLY A 279 -5.04 -18.80 6.94
N GLU A 280 -6.34 -19.03 6.89
CA GLU A 280 -6.98 -19.96 5.95
C GLU A 280 -7.13 -19.32 4.57
N VAL A 281 -7.20 -20.17 3.54
CA VAL A 281 -7.41 -19.72 2.15
C VAL A 281 -8.79 -19.11 1.98
N LEU A 282 -8.84 -17.87 1.51
CA LEU A 282 -10.08 -17.16 1.27
C LEU A 282 -10.59 -17.38 -0.17
N THR A 283 -11.92 -17.41 -0.33
CA THR A 283 -12.55 -17.30 -1.65
C THR A 283 -12.26 -15.92 -2.28
N VAL A 284 -12.53 -15.74 -3.57
CA VAL A 284 -12.36 -14.41 -4.22
C VAL A 284 -13.25 -13.36 -3.55
N THR A 285 -14.48 -13.73 -3.23
CA THR A 285 -15.41 -12.86 -2.50
C THR A 285 -14.93 -12.58 -1.08
N GLY A 286 -14.36 -13.57 -0.40
CA GLY A 286 -13.74 -13.38 0.93
C GLY A 286 -12.57 -12.39 0.90
N GLN A 287 -11.67 -12.50 -0.08
CA GLN A 287 -10.56 -11.54 -0.28
C GLN A 287 -11.08 -10.14 -0.60
N PHE A 288 -12.09 -10.02 -1.47
CA PHE A 288 -12.75 -8.76 -1.78
C PHE A 288 -13.32 -8.09 -0.53
N LEU A 289 -14.01 -8.84 0.32
CA LEU A 289 -14.64 -8.35 1.55
C LEU A 289 -13.64 -8.09 2.70
N ASP A 290 -12.44 -8.66 2.64
CA ASP A 290 -11.33 -8.30 3.55
C ASP A 290 -10.55 -7.07 3.08
N SER A 291 -10.75 -6.67 1.84
CA SER A 291 -10.15 -5.47 1.25
C SER A 291 -11.13 -4.29 1.29
N VAL A 292 -10.62 -3.07 1.08
CA VAL A 292 -11.36 -1.83 1.33
C VAL A 292 -11.47 -0.95 0.10
N ASN A 293 -12.69 -0.46 -0.19
CA ASN A 293 -12.92 0.68 -1.08
C ASN A 293 -13.34 1.90 -0.25
N VAL A 294 -12.89 3.09 -0.66
CA VAL A 294 -13.36 4.38 -0.12
C VAL A 294 -13.84 5.25 -1.30
N PRO A 295 -15.04 4.93 -1.85
CA PRO A 295 -15.56 5.61 -3.04
C PRO A 295 -15.96 7.07 -2.76
N PRO A 296 -16.27 7.88 -3.82
CA PRO A 296 -16.86 9.20 -3.66
C PRO A 296 -18.10 9.19 -2.75
N PRO A 297 -18.48 10.35 -2.13
CA PRO A 297 -18.13 11.72 -2.55
C PRO A 297 -16.86 12.30 -1.94
N GLY A 298 -16.16 11.61 -1.03
CA GLY A 298 -14.95 12.17 -0.39
C GLY A 298 -13.83 12.47 -1.40
N LEU A 299 -13.24 13.69 -1.34
CA LEU A 299 -12.08 14.07 -2.15
C LEU A 299 -10.75 13.74 -1.48
N LEU A 300 -10.69 13.77 -0.15
CA LEU A 300 -9.47 13.49 0.62
C LEU A 300 -8.84 12.12 0.31
N PRO A 301 -9.59 11.04 -0.01
CA PRO A 301 -9.00 9.78 -0.44
C PRO A 301 -8.06 9.89 -1.64
N GLU A 302 -8.21 10.88 -2.52
CA GLU A 302 -7.25 11.12 -3.62
C GLU A 302 -5.85 11.53 -3.14
N LEU A 303 -5.73 12.05 -1.92
CA LEU A 303 -4.45 12.45 -1.33
C LEU A 303 -3.76 11.31 -0.59
N TRP A 304 -4.51 10.49 0.17
CA TRP A 304 -3.93 9.41 0.98
C TRP A 304 -4.05 8.01 0.36
N ALA A 305 -4.85 7.84 -0.69
CA ALA A 305 -4.97 6.62 -1.48
C ALA A 305 -5.03 6.95 -2.99
N PRO A 306 -3.96 7.57 -3.54
CA PRO A 306 -3.91 8.00 -4.94
C PRO A 306 -3.74 6.80 -5.89
N VAL A 307 -3.70 7.07 -7.19
CA VAL A 307 -3.44 6.06 -8.23
C VAL A 307 -4.35 4.83 -8.05
N GLY A 308 -5.67 5.08 -7.95
CA GLY A 308 -6.69 4.03 -7.82
C GLY A 308 -6.72 3.28 -6.49
N LEU A 309 -5.78 3.50 -5.60
CA LEU A 309 -5.65 2.77 -4.32
C LEU A 309 -6.84 2.96 -3.37
N ARG A 310 -7.70 3.99 -3.61
CA ARG A 310 -8.98 4.14 -2.92
C ARG A 310 -10.00 3.04 -3.27
N TYR A 311 -9.81 2.32 -4.37
CA TYR A 311 -10.63 1.19 -4.83
C TYR A 311 -9.90 -0.13 -4.63
N HIS A 312 -9.23 -0.32 -3.49
CA HIS A 312 -8.34 -1.46 -3.29
C HIS A 312 -9.06 -2.82 -3.30
N ALA A 313 -10.28 -2.89 -2.75
CA ALA A 313 -11.09 -4.11 -2.86
C ALA A 313 -11.45 -4.41 -4.33
N LEU A 314 -11.87 -3.41 -5.09
CA LEU A 314 -12.17 -3.57 -6.51
C LEU A 314 -10.92 -3.95 -7.30
N HIS A 315 -9.75 -3.41 -6.93
CA HIS A 315 -8.48 -3.78 -7.54
C HIS A 315 -8.13 -5.26 -7.27
N HIS A 316 -8.37 -5.78 -6.04
CA HIS A 316 -8.22 -7.22 -5.77
C HIS A 316 -9.16 -8.09 -6.61
N LEU A 317 -10.37 -7.61 -6.87
CA LEU A 317 -11.33 -8.30 -7.73
C LEU A 317 -10.92 -8.25 -9.22
N LEU A 318 -10.36 -7.11 -9.66
CA LEU A 318 -10.07 -6.79 -11.06
C LEU A 318 -8.65 -6.23 -11.22
N PRO A 319 -7.58 -7.00 -10.91
CA PRO A 319 -6.21 -6.49 -10.91
C PRO A 319 -5.69 -6.07 -12.29
N GLY A 320 -6.37 -6.47 -13.37
CA GLY A 320 -6.05 -6.07 -14.74
C GLY A 320 -6.67 -4.75 -15.18
N VAL A 321 -7.55 -4.12 -14.37
CA VAL A 321 -8.13 -2.81 -14.67
C VAL A 321 -7.17 -1.71 -14.20
N PRO A 322 -6.66 -0.84 -15.11
CA PRO A 322 -5.73 0.21 -14.75
C PRO A 322 -6.37 1.25 -13.82
N TYR A 323 -5.56 1.88 -12.98
CA TYR A 323 -6.02 2.77 -11.91
C TYR A 323 -7.02 3.85 -12.36
N HIS A 324 -6.81 4.44 -13.55
CA HIS A 324 -7.67 5.50 -14.09
C HIS A 324 -9.07 5.05 -14.50
N ALA A 325 -9.28 3.74 -14.64
CA ALA A 325 -10.55 3.14 -15.02
C ALA A 325 -11.32 2.53 -13.82
N LEU A 326 -10.69 2.43 -12.64
CA LEU A 326 -11.33 1.83 -11.46
C LEU A 326 -12.58 2.58 -10.99
N ALA A 327 -12.59 3.92 -11.09
CA ALA A 327 -13.78 4.71 -10.75
C ALA A 327 -14.97 4.38 -11.65
N GLU A 328 -14.74 4.23 -12.95
CA GLU A 328 -15.78 3.84 -13.91
C GLU A 328 -16.22 2.38 -13.69
N ALA A 329 -15.28 1.47 -13.44
CA ALA A 329 -15.59 0.08 -13.09
C ALA A 329 -16.47 0.03 -11.83
N HIS A 330 -16.12 0.79 -10.79
CA HIS A 330 -16.93 0.89 -9.57
C HIS A 330 -18.36 1.40 -9.85
N ARG A 331 -18.48 2.46 -10.64
CA ARG A 331 -19.77 3.03 -11.01
C ARG A 331 -20.66 2.00 -11.72
N ARG A 332 -20.13 1.31 -12.75
CA ARG A 332 -20.86 0.29 -13.51
C ARG A 332 -21.35 -0.86 -12.62
N LEU A 333 -20.48 -1.36 -11.75
CA LEU A 333 -20.84 -2.46 -10.83
C LEU A 333 -21.86 -2.02 -9.79
N LYS A 334 -21.69 -0.82 -9.23
CA LYS A 334 -22.65 -0.25 -8.27
C LYS A 334 -24.05 -0.09 -8.87
N ASP A 335 -24.13 0.34 -10.14
CA ASP A 335 -25.39 0.61 -10.84
C ASP A 335 -26.08 -0.70 -11.30
N ALA A 336 -25.31 -1.74 -11.62
CA ALA A 336 -25.81 -2.99 -12.16
C ALA A 336 -26.14 -4.05 -11.10
N LEU A 337 -25.44 -4.05 -9.98
CA LEU A 337 -25.61 -5.06 -8.94
C LEU A 337 -26.76 -4.69 -7.98
N PRO A 338 -27.57 -5.66 -7.54
CA PRO A 338 -28.65 -5.43 -6.60
C PRO A 338 -28.13 -4.94 -5.24
N ALA A 339 -28.96 -4.25 -4.47
CA ALA A 339 -28.58 -3.62 -3.21
C ALA A 339 -28.08 -4.61 -2.12
N ASP A 340 -28.47 -5.86 -2.20
CA ASP A 340 -28.07 -6.95 -1.32
C ASP A 340 -26.81 -7.69 -1.79
N SER A 341 -26.22 -7.31 -2.94
CA SER A 341 -24.97 -7.89 -3.42
C SER A 341 -23.82 -7.66 -2.43
N GLN A 342 -22.98 -8.67 -2.27
CA GLN A 342 -21.78 -8.59 -1.42
C GLN A 342 -20.79 -7.51 -1.89
N TYR A 343 -20.89 -7.04 -3.13
CA TYR A 343 -20.11 -5.93 -3.65
C TYR A 343 -20.16 -4.67 -2.77
N HIS A 344 -21.31 -4.37 -2.19
CA HIS A 344 -21.50 -3.18 -1.37
C HIS A 344 -20.83 -3.29 0.01
N GLY A 345 -20.53 -4.51 0.47
CA GLY A 345 -19.92 -4.78 1.77
C GLY A 345 -18.46 -4.32 1.92
N ALA A 346 -17.75 -4.08 0.81
CA ALA A 346 -16.36 -3.60 0.83
C ALA A 346 -16.22 -2.06 0.75
N ASN A 347 -17.34 -1.30 0.76
CA ASN A 347 -17.34 0.15 0.63
C ASN A 347 -17.42 0.84 2.00
N TYR A 348 -16.47 1.73 2.27
CA TYR A 348 -16.31 2.44 3.55
C TYR A 348 -16.28 3.96 3.34
N ASP A 349 -16.71 4.72 4.37
CA ASP A 349 -16.92 6.16 4.24
C ASP A 349 -15.65 6.99 4.46
N SER A 350 -14.75 6.54 5.38
CA SER A 350 -13.64 7.38 5.82
C SER A 350 -12.49 6.62 6.48
N LEU A 351 -11.28 7.20 6.35
CA LEU A 351 -10.06 6.74 7.00
C LEU A 351 -10.17 6.65 8.54
N PRO A 352 -10.66 7.68 9.27
CA PRO A 352 -10.76 7.59 10.73
C PRO A 352 -11.63 6.44 11.20
N LYS A 353 -12.73 6.16 10.51
CA LYS A 353 -13.64 5.05 10.85
C LYS A 353 -12.96 3.70 10.64
N LEU A 354 -12.19 3.54 9.55
CA LEU A 354 -11.42 2.32 9.28
C LEU A 354 -10.35 2.06 10.35
N VAL A 355 -9.57 3.09 10.71
CA VAL A 355 -8.56 3.00 11.77
C VAL A 355 -9.20 2.66 13.12
N ALA A 356 -10.31 3.32 13.47
CA ALA A 356 -11.03 3.05 14.71
C ALA A 356 -11.54 1.59 14.75
N ASN A 357 -12.07 1.08 13.64
CA ASN A 357 -12.55 -0.30 13.54
C ASN A 357 -11.40 -1.32 13.71
N LEU A 358 -10.24 -1.06 13.09
CA LEU A 358 -9.06 -1.91 13.22
C LEU A 358 -8.54 -1.95 14.67
N VAL A 359 -8.39 -0.79 15.31
CA VAL A 359 -7.96 -0.70 16.72
C VAL A 359 -8.95 -1.40 17.64
N ALA A 360 -10.26 -1.21 17.44
CA ALA A 360 -11.29 -1.90 18.21
C ALA A 360 -11.28 -3.42 17.95
N GLY A 361 -10.96 -3.86 16.73
CA GLY A 361 -10.78 -5.27 16.38
C GLY A 361 -9.62 -5.89 17.15
N SER A 362 -8.45 -5.26 17.09
CA SER A 362 -7.24 -5.76 17.75
C SER A 362 -7.37 -5.77 19.28
N ALA A 363 -8.10 -4.80 19.87
CA ALA A 363 -8.37 -4.79 21.31
C ALA A 363 -9.26 -5.98 21.76
N ARG A 364 -10.21 -6.41 20.91
CA ARG A 364 -11.04 -7.59 21.17
C ARG A 364 -10.28 -8.91 20.97
N GLY A 365 -9.47 -9.01 19.91
CA GLY A 365 -8.64 -10.17 19.64
C GLY A 365 -7.59 -10.45 20.71
N ALA A 366 -7.11 -9.42 21.40
CA ALA A 366 -6.17 -9.57 22.53
C ALA A 366 -6.84 -10.02 23.84
N ALA A 367 -8.17 -9.96 23.94
CA ALA A 367 -8.94 -10.34 25.12
C ALA A 367 -9.52 -11.77 25.02
N ALA A 368 -9.47 -12.38 23.84
CA ALA A 368 -9.89 -13.75 23.57
C ALA A 368 -8.70 -14.73 23.61
#